data_ca6a5f03aa83a3743ec516e06d15fc69
#
_entry.id   ca6a5f03aa83a3743ec516e06d15fc69
#
_cell.length_a   1.000
_cell.length_b   1.000
_cell.length_c   1.000
_cell.angle_alpha   90.00
_cell.angle_beta   90.00
_cell.angle_gamma   90.00
#
_symmetry.space_group_name_H-M   'P 1'
#
loop_
_entity.id
_entity.type
_entity.pdbx_description
1 polymer ?
#
loop_
_entity_poly.entity_id
_entity_poly.type
_entity_poly.pdbx_seq_one_letter_code
_entity_poly.pdbx_strand_id
1 'polypeptide(L)'
;MYVKSARFVISNTDIEKCPNNNLPEYAFIGRSNVGKSSLINSICNKKALAKTSSKPGKTQLINHYLINDKWFLVDLPGYGYANASKTKKEIFQSFITTYFIKRKQLINAFLLIDIRHEPQKIDVNFMRWLGNNQIPFSIIFTKSDKLKTHALNEKLNNYKQIMINEIWESLPPIFITSSLKNKGGDDILDYIDNLNSELS
;
A
#
# COMPACT_ATOMS: atom_id res chain seq x y z
N MET A 1 2.72 -10.50 14.68
CA MET A 1 2.12 -9.40 15.52
C MET A 1 0.59 -9.46 15.50
N TYR A 2 -0.08 -9.12 16.61
CA TYR A 2 -1.55 -9.01 16.66
C TYR A 2 -2.00 -7.56 16.86
N VAL A 3 -3.01 -7.10 16.11
CA VAL A 3 -3.58 -5.76 16.25
C VAL A 3 -4.61 -5.75 17.39
N LYS A 4 -4.23 -5.18 18.55
CA LYS A 4 -5.08 -5.00 19.72
C LYS A 4 -5.91 -3.72 19.63
N SER A 5 -5.32 -2.65 19.08
CA SER A 5 -5.97 -1.38 18.89
C SER A 5 -5.64 -0.78 17.52
N ALA A 6 -6.61 -0.14 16.89
CA ALA A 6 -6.44 0.64 15.68
C ALA A 6 -7.40 1.83 15.74
N ARG A 7 -6.87 3.06 15.62
CA ARG A 7 -7.68 4.28 15.66
C ARG A 7 -7.25 5.28 14.60
N PHE A 8 -8.21 5.93 14.01
CA PHE A 8 -7.96 7.06 13.11
C PHE A 8 -7.39 8.23 13.91
N VAL A 9 -6.36 8.87 13.37
CA VAL A 9 -5.71 10.02 14.00
C VAL A 9 -5.97 11.31 13.24
N ILE A 10 -5.61 11.33 11.95
CA ILE A 10 -5.74 12.53 11.14
C ILE A 10 -5.88 12.18 9.65
N SER A 11 -6.51 13.09 8.92
CA SER A 11 -6.63 13.07 7.47
C SER A 11 -6.21 14.45 6.94
N ASN A 12 -5.24 14.50 6.03
CA ASN A 12 -4.73 15.78 5.52
C ASN A 12 -4.16 15.67 4.10
N THR A 13 -3.85 16.82 3.51
CA THR A 13 -3.20 16.97 2.19
C THR A 13 -1.80 17.58 2.29
N ASP A 14 -1.34 17.81 3.50
CA ASP A 14 -0.11 18.53 3.78
C ASP A 14 0.80 17.66 4.68
N ILE A 15 2.02 17.41 4.23
CA ILE A 15 2.97 16.60 4.97
C ILE A 15 3.35 17.21 6.32
N GLU A 16 3.35 18.54 6.41
CA GLU A 16 3.67 19.26 7.66
C GLU A 16 2.61 19.04 8.76
N LYS A 17 1.41 18.62 8.35
CA LYS A 17 0.30 18.28 9.26
C LYS A 17 0.24 16.79 9.60
N CYS A 18 1.15 15.98 9.08
CA CYS A 18 1.27 14.59 9.48
C CYS A 18 1.76 14.50 10.94
N PRO A 19 1.45 13.40 11.65
CA PRO A 19 1.89 13.22 13.03
C PRO A 19 3.40 13.46 13.18
N ASN A 20 3.78 14.38 14.06
CA ASN A 20 5.17 14.72 14.31
C ASN A 20 5.68 13.99 15.57
N ASN A 21 5.70 12.66 15.50
CA ASN A 21 6.30 11.79 16.50
C ASN A 21 7.26 10.83 15.79
N ASN A 22 8.09 10.16 16.57
CA ASN A 22 9.13 9.24 16.01
C ASN A 22 8.59 7.82 15.76
N LEU A 23 7.28 7.63 15.67
CA LEU A 23 6.72 6.32 15.40
C LEU A 23 6.89 5.93 13.93
N PRO A 24 7.26 4.68 13.64
CA PRO A 24 7.41 4.20 12.28
C PRO A 24 6.10 4.23 11.50
N GLU A 25 6.19 4.53 10.20
CA GLU A 25 5.07 4.59 9.28
C GLU A 25 5.19 3.53 8.18
N TYR A 26 4.08 2.88 7.90
CA TYR A 26 3.92 1.92 6.82
C TYR A 26 2.82 2.41 5.87
N ALA A 27 3.23 2.81 4.66
CA ALA A 27 2.33 3.44 3.70
C ALA A 27 1.68 2.40 2.79
N PHE A 28 0.37 2.43 2.67
CA PHE A 28 -0.42 1.58 1.77
C PHE A 28 -0.88 2.41 0.58
N ILE A 29 -0.48 2.02 -0.62
CA ILE A 29 -0.80 2.70 -1.87
C ILE A 29 -1.14 1.69 -2.96
N GLY A 30 -1.91 2.10 -3.96
CA GLY A 30 -2.27 1.27 -5.09
C GLY A 30 -3.29 1.96 -5.97
N ARG A 31 -3.71 1.31 -7.04
CA ARG A 31 -4.75 1.86 -7.93
C ARG A 31 -6.10 1.95 -7.24
N SER A 32 -6.96 2.82 -7.77
CA SER A 32 -8.35 2.87 -7.31
C SER A 32 -9.02 1.50 -7.44
N ASN A 33 -9.81 1.14 -6.43
CA ASN A 33 -10.54 -0.13 -6.36
C ASN A 33 -9.65 -1.40 -6.33
N VAL A 34 -8.38 -1.27 -6.00
CA VAL A 34 -7.45 -2.39 -5.82
C VAL A 34 -7.83 -3.27 -4.61
N GLY A 35 -8.59 -2.75 -3.66
CA GLY A 35 -8.98 -3.43 -2.42
C GLY A 35 -8.26 -2.90 -1.17
N LYS A 36 -7.59 -1.73 -1.27
CA LYS A 36 -6.79 -1.16 -0.19
C LYS A 36 -7.56 -0.97 1.12
N SER A 37 -8.68 -0.27 1.11
CA SER A 37 -9.50 -0.06 2.33
C SER A 37 -10.04 -1.37 2.91
N SER A 38 -10.38 -2.35 2.06
CA SER A 38 -10.82 -3.68 2.52
C SER A 38 -9.69 -4.43 3.21
N LEU A 39 -8.47 -4.34 2.67
CA LEU A 39 -7.29 -4.96 3.27
C LEU A 39 -6.95 -4.29 4.61
N ILE A 40 -6.94 -2.96 4.68
CA ILE A 40 -6.70 -2.21 5.90
C ILE A 40 -7.69 -2.62 6.99
N ASN A 41 -8.98 -2.68 6.66
CA ASN A 41 -10.01 -3.10 7.58
C ASN A 41 -9.82 -4.56 8.05
N SER A 42 -9.41 -5.46 7.15
CA SER A 42 -9.14 -6.88 7.46
C SER A 42 -7.92 -7.02 8.39
N ILE A 43 -6.79 -6.39 8.06
CA ILE A 43 -5.56 -6.42 8.87
C ILE A 43 -5.81 -5.85 10.28
N CYS A 44 -6.57 -4.75 10.36
CA CYS A 44 -6.89 -4.11 11.63
C CYS A 44 -8.06 -4.76 12.39
N ASN A 45 -8.68 -5.80 11.82
CA ASN A 45 -9.89 -6.44 12.38
C ASN A 45 -10.99 -5.41 12.73
N LYS A 46 -11.19 -4.42 11.87
CA LYS A 46 -12.18 -3.33 12.02
C LYS A 46 -13.04 -3.22 10.77
N LYS A 47 -14.38 -3.20 10.94
CA LYS A 47 -15.30 -3.18 9.79
C LYS A 47 -15.33 -1.86 9.01
N ALA A 48 -14.94 -0.75 9.61
CA ALA A 48 -15.09 0.59 9.02
C ALA A 48 -13.98 1.57 9.45
N LEU A 49 -12.76 1.10 9.69
CA LEU A 49 -11.61 1.96 10.00
C LEU A 49 -11.27 2.83 8.77
N ALA A 50 -10.99 2.18 7.64
CA ALA A 50 -10.82 2.83 6.36
C ALA A 50 -12.14 2.81 5.58
N LYS A 51 -12.56 3.99 5.09
CA LYS A 51 -13.81 4.11 4.31
C LYS A 51 -13.67 3.40 2.97
N THR A 52 -14.49 2.38 2.75
CA THR A 52 -14.60 1.72 1.45
C THR A 52 -15.50 2.54 0.53
N SER A 53 -15.11 2.73 -0.72
CA SER A 53 -15.90 3.41 -1.73
C SER A 53 -15.77 2.70 -3.07
N SER A 54 -16.91 2.45 -3.70
CA SER A 54 -16.97 1.96 -5.08
C SER A 54 -16.74 3.08 -6.12
N LYS A 55 -16.87 4.36 -5.71
CA LYS A 55 -16.65 5.50 -6.62
C LYS A 55 -15.17 5.90 -6.62
N PRO A 56 -14.51 5.93 -7.79
CA PRO A 56 -13.12 6.39 -7.90
C PRO A 56 -13.01 7.87 -7.48
N GLY A 57 -11.88 8.26 -6.85
CA GLY A 57 -11.58 9.66 -6.60
C GLY A 57 -12.00 10.23 -5.25
N LYS A 58 -12.54 9.44 -4.33
CA LYS A 58 -12.99 9.96 -3.02
C LYS A 58 -11.87 10.23 -2.01
N THR A 59 -10.79 9.46 -2.03
CA THR A 59 -9.69 9.65 -1.08
C THR A 59 -8.59 10.44 -1.75
N GLN A 60 -8.57 11.75 -1.52
CA GLN A 60 -7.49 12.66 -1.93
C GLN A 60 -6.60 13.04 -0.73
N LEU A 61 -6.75 12.35 0.38
CA LEU A 61 -6.13 12.66 1.66
C LEU A 61 -5.23 11.51 2.12
N ILE A 62 -4.18 11.85 2.83
CA ILE A 62 -3.38 10.90 3.61
C ILE A 62 -4.13 10.65 4.91
N ASN A 63 -4.44 9.39 5.20
CA ASN A 63 -5.08 9.02 6.46
C ASN A 63 -4.07 8.25 7.33
N HIS A 64 -3.85 8.72 8.55
CA HIS A 64 -3.02 8.03 9.53
C HIS A 64 -3.89 7.29 10.53
N TYR A 65 -3.60 6.00 10.69
CA TYR A 65 -4.20 5.14 11.70
C TYR A 65 -3.11 4.68 12.67
N LEU A 66 -3.25 4.98 13.96
CA LEU A 66 -2.32 4.52 14.98
C LEU A 66 -2.68 3.09 15.40
N ILE A 67 -1.69 2.20 15.33
CA ILE A 67 -1.85 0.77 15.60
C ILE A 67 -1.05 0.40 16.85
N ASN A 68 -1.74 -0.22 17.81
CA ASN A 68 -1.17 -0.66 19.09
C ASN A 68 -0.40 0.44 19.84
N ASP A 69 -0.68 1.71 19.55
CA ASP A 69 0.03 2.91 20.04
C ASP A 69 1.55 2.89 19.78
N LYS A 70 2.00 2.11 18.76
CA LYS A 70 3.41 1.86 18.45
C LYS A 70 3.85 2.27 17.05
N TRP A 71 2.95 2.26 16.07
CA TRP A 71 3.26 2.56 14.67
C TRP A 71 2.04 3.06 13.91
N PHE A 72 2.27 3.68 12.75
CA PHE A 72 1.20 4.17 11.89
C PHE A 72 1.02 3.32 10.64
N LEU A 73 -0.21 2.88 10.41
CA LEU A 73 -0.67 2.52 9.09
C LEU A 73 -1.12 3.78 8.37
N VAL A 74 -0.52 4.07 7.20
CA VAL A 74 -0.81 5.27 6.42
C VAL A 74 -1.52 4.87 5.14
N ASP A 75 -2.79 5.26 5.02
CA ASP A 75 -3.60 5.03 3.82
C ASP A 75 -3.42 6.20 2.85
N LEU A 76 -2.59 5.99 1.85
CA LEU A 76 -2.36 6.96 0.79
C LEU A 76 -3.46 6.89 -0.26
N PRO A 77 -3.81 8.02 -0.87
CA PRO A 77 -4.78 8.02 -1.95
C PRO A 77 -4.26 7.18 -3.14
N GLY A 78 -5.18 6.49 -3.81
CA GLY A 78 -4.83 5.64 -4.96
C GLY A 78 -4.37 6.46 -6.18
N TYR A 79 -3.49 5.91 -7.00
CA TYR A 79 -3.09 6.50 -8.27
C TYR A 79 -3.91 5.95 -9.46
N GLY A 80 -3.68 6.49 -10.67
CA GLY A 80 -4.31 5.97 -11.89
C GLY A 80 -5.73 6.45 -12.15
N TYR A 81 -6.10 7.62 -11.64
CA TYR A 81 -7.40 8.23 -11.97
C TYR A 81 -7.46 8.67 -13.43
N ALA A 82 -8.07 7.84 -14.29
CA ALA A 82 -8.23 8.16 -15.72
C ALA A 82 -9.04 9.45 -15.94
N ASN A 83 -10.06 9.70 -15.12
CA ASN A 83 -11.01 10.80 -15.29
C ASN A 83 -10.67 12.08 -14.52
N ALA A 84 -9.49 12.21 -13.91
CA ALA A 84 -9.07 13.45 -13.28
C ALA A 84 -8.46 14.40 -14.33
N SER A 85 -8.71 15.72 -14.18
CA SER A 85 -8.04 16.72 -15.00
C SER A 85 -6.52 16.65 -14.86
N LYS A 86 -5.78 17.11 -15.86
CA LYS A 86 -4.30 17.12 -15.85
C LYS A 86 -3.77 17.81 -14.60
N THR A 87 -4.29 18.97 -14.25
CA THR A 87 -3.92 19.73 -13.05
C THR A 87 -4.13 18.95 -11.75
N LYS A 88 -5.26 18.25 -11.62
CA LYS A 88 -5.52 17.40 -10.44
C LYS A 88 -4.55 16.23 -10.35
N LYS A 89 -4.16 15.64 -11.47
CA LYS A 89 -3.15 14.56 -11.51
C LYS A 89 -1.78 15.08 -11.07
N GLU A 90 -1.38 16.26 -11.53
CA GLU A 90 -0.11 16.90 -11.18
C GLU A 90 -0.03 17.24 -9.68
N ILE A 91 -1.07 17.87 -9.14
CA ILE A 91 -1.16 18.17 -7.69
C ILE A 91 -1.09 16.89 -6.86
N PHE A 92 -1.84 15.86 -7.27
CA PHE A 92 -1.85 14.58 -6.61
C PHE A 92 -0.47 13.90 -6.64
N GLN A 93 0.18 13.90 -7.82
CA GLN A 93 1.50 13.30 -7.99
C GLN A 93 2.55 14.04 -7.16
N SER A 94 2.53 15.36 -7.17
CA SER A 94 3.41 16.20 -6.34
C SER A 94 3.26 15.89 -4.86
N PHE A 95 2.05 15.75 -4.38
CA PHE A 95 1.74 15.47 -2.99
C PHE A 95 2.25 14.07 -2.54
N ILE A 96 1.99 13.03 -3.33
CA ILE A 96 2.46 11.67 -3.06
C ILE A 96 3.99 11.61 -3.13
N THR A 97 4.58 12.24 -4.15
CA THR A 97 6.03 12.35 -4.28
C THR A 97 6.65 13.03 -3.06
N THR A 98 6.07 14.15 -2.61
CA THR A 98 6.54 14.87 -1.43
C THR A 98 6.48 14.00 -0.18
N TYR A 99 5.39 13.24 0.03
CA TYR A 99 5.28 12.30 1.14
C TYR A 99 6.42 11.27 1.10
N PHE A 100 6.60 10.58 0.00
CA PHE A 100 7.62 9.53 -0.11
C PHE A 100 9.05 10.03 0.04
N ILE A 101 9.35 11.22 -0.48
CA ILE A 101 10.72 11.77 -0.46
C ILE A 101 11.06 12.42 0.90
N LYS A 102 10.09 13.08 1.53
CA LYS A 102 10.38 13.90 2.72
C LYS A 102 9.99 13.24 4.03
N ARG A 103 9.17 12.17 4.02
CA ARG A 103 8.67 11.56 5.26
C ARG A 103 9.72 10.66 5.90
N LYS A 104 10.41 11.16 6.93
CA LYS A 104 11.51 10.46 7.62
C LYS A 104 11.03 9.22 8.40
N GLN A 105 9.78 9.20 8.85
CA GLN A 105 9.18 8.10 9.59
C GLN A 105 8.74 6.93 8.70
N LEU A 106 8.73 7.12 7.38
CA LEU A 106 8.37 6.06 6.43
C LEU A 106 9.43 4.95 6.42
N ILE A 107 9.04 3.77 6.84
CA ILE A 107 9.90 2.58 6.87
C ILE A 107 9.72 1.73 5.61
N ASN A 108 8.47 1.51 5.19
CA ASN A 108 8.18 0.71 4.00
C ASN A 108 6.87 1.15 3.33
N ALA A 109 6.86 1.11 2.00
CA ALA A 109 5.67 1.31 1.18
C ALA A 109 5.09 -0.03 0.74
N PHE A 110 3.84 -0.32 1.06
CA PHE A 110 3.11 -1.47 0.54
C PHE A 110 2.36 -1.07 -0.72
N LEU A 111 2.83 -1.57 -1.86
CA LEU A 111 2.20 -1.36 -3.16
C LEU A 111 1.16 -2.44 -3.43
N LEU A 112 -0.11 -2.08 -3.45
CA LEU A 112 -1.22 -3.00 -3.69
C LEU A 112 -1.52 -3.14 -5.18
N ILE A 113 -1.61 -4.39 -5.63
CA ILE A 113 -1.92 -4.77 -7.01
C ILE A 113 -3.05 -5.79 -7.02
N ASP A 114 -4.05 -5.58 -7.86
CA ASP A 114 -5.11 -6.55 -8.09
C ASP A 114 -4.58 -7.67 -9.00
N ILE A 115 -4.37 -8.86 -8.43
CA ILE A 115 -3.75 -10.01 -9.13
C ILE A 115 -4.57 -10.52 -10.32
N ARG A 116 -5.83 -10.12 -10.47
CA ARG A 116 -6.67 -10.53 -11.60
C ARG A 116 -6.23 -9.93 -12.93
N HIS A 117 -5.52 -8.81 -12.88
CA HIS A 117 -5.07 -8.08 -14.06
C HIS A 117 -3.64 -8.45 -14.43
N GLU A 118 -3.30 -8.30 -15.72
CA GLU A 118 -1.92 -8.33 -16.18
C GLU A 118 -1.13 -7.11 -15.61
N PRO A 119 0.21 -7.21 -15.54
CA PRO A 119 1.05 -6.10 -15.13
C PRO A 119 0.74 -4.83 -15.92
N GLN A 120 0.32 -3.80 -15.21
CA GLN A 120 -0.04 -2.52 -15.82
C GLN A 120 1.17 -1.60 -15.86
N LYS A 121 1.40 -0.93 -16.99
CA LYS A 121 2.52 0.02 -17.16
C LYS A 121 2.60 1.05 -16.02
N ILE A 122 1.45 1.50 -15.52
CA ILE A 122 1.41 2.47 -14.43
C ILE A 122 1.95 1.90 -13.12
N ASP A 123 1.67 0.62 -12.82
CA ASP A 123 2.17 -0.05 -11.63
C ASP A 123 3.68 -0.28 -11.75
N VAL A 124 4.14 -0.78 -12.91
CA VAL A 124 5.56 -0.99 -13.22
C VAL A 124 6.36 0.32 -13.14
N ASN A 125 5.83 1.41 -13.72
CA ASN A 125 6.47 2.72 -13.65
C ASN A 125 6.54 3.26 -12.21
N PHE A 126 5.52 3.00 -11.40
CA PHE A 126 5.53 3.42 -10.00
C PHE A 126 6.56 2.62 -9.18
N MET A 127 6.67 1.31 -9.42
CA MET A 127 7.72 0.48 -8.81
C MET A 127 9.12 0.99 -9.17
N ARG A 128 9.38 1.28 -10.48
CA ARG A 128 10.66 1.86 -10.91
C ARG A 128 10.94 3.19 -10.22
N TRP A 129 9.92 4.03 -10.07
CA TRP A 129 10.06 5.31 -9.39
C TRP A 129 10.43 5.12 -7.91
N LEU A 130 9.79 4.19 -7.20
CA LEU A 130 10.15 3.84 -5.82
C LEU A 130 11.62 3.38 -5.72
N GLY A 131 12.02 2.45 -6.59
CA GLY A 131 13.40 1.94 -6.62
C GLY A 131 14.44 3.03 -6.93
N ASN A 132 14.20 3.85 -7.95
CA ASN A 132 15.11 4.94 -8.33
C ASN A 132 15.28 6.00 -7.22
N ASN A 133 14.28 6.17 -6.38
CA ASN A 133 14.34 7.08 -5.23
C ASN A 133 14.75 6.37 -3.93
N GLN A 134 15.18 5.10 -4.00
CA GLN A 134 15.64 4.31 -2.85
C GLN A 134 14.57 4.20 -1.72
N ILE A 135 13.30 4.19 -2.10
CA ILE A 135 12.20 4.05 -1.16
C ILE A 135 11.95 2.56 -0.93
N PRO A 136 12.13 2.04 0.29
CA PRO A 136 11.82 0.64 0.58
C PRO A 136 10.37 0.33 0.30
N PHE A 137 10.10 -0.77 -0.41
CA PHE A 137 8.73 -1.18 -0.69
C PHE A 137 8.56 -2.69 -0.79
N SER A 138 7.32 -3.11 -0.61
CA SER A 138 6.86 -4.48 -0.72
C SER A 138 5.61 -4.52 -1.59
N ILE A 139 5.32 -5.65 -2.23
CA ILE A 139 4.15 -5.81 -3.09
C ILE A 139 3.09 -6.64 -2.38
N ILE A 140 1.85 -6.17 -2.40
CA ILE A 140 0.69 -6.92 -1.92
C ILE A 140 -0.23 -7.21 -3.09
N PHE A 141 -0.30 -8.48 -3.49
CA PHE A 141 -1.31 -8.94 -4.42
C PHE A 141 -2.64 -9.16 -3.71
N THR A 142 -3.65 -8.41 -4.12
CA THR A 142 -5.01 -8.46 -3.54
C THR A 142 -5.93 -9.34 -4.37
N LYS A 143 -7.08 -9.72 -3.80
CA LYS A 143 -8.17 -10.46 -4.45
C LYS A 143 -7.78 -11.84 -4.98
N SER A 144 -6.85 -12.51 -4.31
CA SER A 144 -6.40 -13.86 -4.68
C SER A 144 -7.53 -14.90 -4.68
N ASP A 145 -8.61 -14.66 -3.93
CA ASP A 145 -9.82 -15.49 -3.89
C ASP A 145 -10.59 -15.53 -5.22
N LYS A 146 -10.33 -14.61 -6.13
CA LYS A 146 -10.99 -14.50 -7.43
C LYS A 146 -10.34 -15.38 -8.50
N LEU A 147 -9.23 -16.03 -8.19
CA LEU A 147 -8.50 -16.90 -9.11
C LEU A 147 -8.41 -18.31 -8.53
N LYS A 148 -8.44 -19.33 -9.43
CA LYS A 148 -8.07 -20.70 -9.08
C LYS A 148 -6.56 -20.78 -8.86
N THR A 149 -6.10 -21.74 -8.08
CA THR A 149 -4.67 -21.87 -7.70
C THR A 149 -3.72 -21.87 -8.89
N HIS A 150 -4.03 -22.59 -9.96
CA HIS A 150 -3.19 -22.61 -11.19
C HIS A 150 -3.06 -21.22 -11.81
N ALA A 151 -4.19 -20.53 -12.04
CA ALA A 151 -4.20 -19.18 -12.62
C ALA A 151 -3.51 -18.14 -11.72
N LEU A 152 -3.63 -18.29 -10.38
CA LEU A 152 -2.91 -17.44 -9.43
C LEU A 152 -1.39 -17.61 -9.58
N ASN A 153 -0.91 -18.85 -9.62
CA ASN A 153 0.52 -19.15 -9.74
C ASN A 153 1.08 -18.66 -11.09
N GLU A 154 0.34 -18.83 -12.17
CA GLU A 154 0.70 -18.34 -13.49
C GLU A 154 0.88 -16.82 -13.50
N LYS A 155 -0.10 -16.08 -12.95
CA LYS A 155 -0.03 -14.63 -12.85
C LYS A 155 1.10 -14.14 -11.97
N LEU A 156 1.33 -14.79 -10.83
CA LEU A 156 2.44 -14.45 -9.94
C LEU A 156 3.78 -14.64 -10.65
N ASN A 157 3.94 -15.73 -11.39
CA ASN A 157 5.16 -15.99 -12.15
C ASN A 157 5.35 -14.94 -13.26
N ASN A 158 4.30 -14.56 -13.98
CA ASN A 158 4.36 -13.49 -14.98
C ASN A 158 4.81 -12.16 -14.37
N TYR A 159 4.21 -11.75 -13.23
CA TYR A 159 4.66 -10.55 -12.52
C TYR A 159 6.12 -10.62 -12.11
N LYS A 160 6.56 -11.74 -11.51
CA LYS A 160 7.95 -11.95 -11.10
C LYS A 160 8.93 -11.84 -12.28
N GLN A 161 8.60 -12.46 -13.42
CA GLN A 161 9.43 -12.41 -14.62
C GLN A 161 9.58 -10.99 -15.16
N ILE A 162 8.49 -10.22 -15.24
CA ILE A 162 8.54 -8.82 -15.68
C ILE A 162 9.38 -7.99 -14.73
N MET A 163 9.25 -8.17 -13.43
CA MET A 163 10.02 -7.43 -12.44
C MET A 163 11.52 -7.73 -12.55
N ILE A 164 11.91 -9.00 -12.70
CA ILE A 164 13.32 -9.40 -12.83
C ILE A 164 13.89 -8.90 -14.16
N ASN A 165 13.16 -9.12 -15.27
CA ASN A 165 13.67 -8.82 -16.60
C ASN A 165 13.75 -7.32 -16.91
N GLU A 166 12.85 -6.51 -16.30
CA GLU A 166 12.72 -5.11 -16.67
C GLU A 166 13.25 -4.14 -15.61
N ILE A 167 13.37 -4.56 -14.33
CA ILE A 167 13.50 -3.58 -13.25
C ILE A 167 14.60 -3.90 -12.24
N TRP A 168 14.73 -5.13 -11.73
CA TRP A 168 15.59 -5.44 -10.57
C TRP A 168 16.36 -6.75 -10.68
N GLU A 169 17.53 -6.76 -10.02
CA GLU A 169 18.32 -7.98 -9.79
C GLU A 169 17.66 -8.89 -8.75
N SER A 170 16.89 -8.35 -7.81
CA SER A 170 16.17 -9.10 -6.78
C SER A 170 14.74 -8.58 -6.60
N LEU A 171 13.81 -9.49 -6.26
CA LEU A 171 12.41 -9.14 -6.05
C LEU A 171 12.22 -8.49 -4.66
N PRO A 172 11.38 -7.45 -4.55
CA PRO A 172 10.92 -6.97 -3.25
C PRO A 172 10.08 -8.04 -2.54
N PRO A 173 9.87 -7.95 -1.22
CA PRO A 173 8.96 -8.84 -0.51
C PRO A 173 7.57 -8.83 -1.14
N ILE A 174 6.96 -10.02 -1.28
CA ILE A 174 5.66 -10.22 -1.95
C ILE A 174 4.69 -10.91 -0.98
N PHE A 175 3.50 -10.34 -0.85
CA PHE A 175 2.39 -10.88 -0.05
C PHE A 175 1.19 -11.17 -0.93
N ILE A 176 0.49 -12.27 -0.66
CA ILE A 176 -0.70 -12.68 -1.42
C ILE A 176 -1.90 -12.64 -0.48
N THR A 177 -2.87 -11.78 -0.77
CA THR A 177 -3.97 -11.51 0.17
C THR A 177 -5.36 -11.71 -0.42
N SER A 178 -6.29 -12.03 0.45
CA SER A 178 -7.73 -11.97 0.23
C SER A 178 -8.43 -11.42 1.46
N SER A 179 -8.90 -10.19 1.39
CA SER A 179 -9.69 -9.60 2.49
C SER A 179 -11.02 -10.32 2.69
N LEU A 180 -11.58 -10.92 1.63
CA LEU A 180 -12.83 -11.69 1.71
C LEU A 180 -12.65 -12.99 2.52
N LYS A 181 -11.49 -13.63 2.39
CA LYS A 181 -11.15 -14.88 3.09
C LYS A 181 -10.23 -14.68 4.29
N ASN A 182 -9.98 -13.44 4.70
CA ASN A 182 -9.04 -13.07 5.78
C ASN A 182 -7.68 -13.80 5.64
N LYS A 183 -7.11 -13.82 4.41
CA LYS A 183 -5.86 -14.52 4.10
C LYS A 183 -4.73 -13.53 3.84
N GLY A 184 -3.52 -13.82 4.36
CA GLY A 184 -2.28 -13.11 4.08
C GLY A 184 -2.11 -11.79 4.85
N GLY A 185 -3.06 -11.43 5.72
CA GLY A 185 -2.95 -10.26 6.60
C GLY A 185 -1.91 -10.46 7.69
N ASP A 186 -1.85 -11.67 8.26
CA ASP A 186 -0.90 -12.02 9.33
C ASP A 186 0.55 -11.96 8.83
N ASP A 187 0.81 -12.43 7.60
CA ASP A 187 2.15 -12.36 6.98
C ASP A 187 2.66 -10.91 6.87
N ILE A 188 1.76 -9.97 6.52
CA ILE A 188 2.08 -8.54 6.46
C ILE A 188 2.36 -7.99 7.86
N LEU A 189 1.55 -8.35 8.85
CA LEU A 189 1.74 -7.92 10.23
C LEU A 189 3.04 -8.45 10.83
N ASP A 190 3.39 -9.70 10.56
CA ASP A 190 4.65 -10.29 11.03
C ASP A 190 5.86 -9.65 10.36
N TYR A 191 5.76 -9.30 9.07
CA TYR A 191 6.79 -8.53 8.38
C TYR A 191 6.97 -7.12 9.00
N ILE A 192 5.90 -6.41 9.30
CA ILE A 192 5.94 -5.12 10.00
C ILE A 192 6.57 -5.26 11.40
N ASP A 193 6.23 -6.33 12.12
CA ASP A 193 6.77 -6.59 13.45
C ASP A 193 8.29 -6.81 13.43
N ASN A 194 8.77 -7.56 12.43
CA ASN A 194 10.20 -7.76 12.22
C ASN A 194 10.93 -6.44 11.93
N LEU A 195 10.39 -5.62 11.01
CA LEU A 195 10.96 -4.30 10.73
C LEU A 195 10.99 -3.39 11.96
N ASN A 196 9.91 -3.40 12.77
CA ASN A 196 9.87 -2.61 14.01
C ASN A 196 10.91 -3.10 15.03
N SER A 197 11.18 -4.41 15.07
CA SER A 197 12.19 -4.98 15.98
C SER A 197 13.62 -4.60 15.58
N GLU A 198 13.88 -4.39 14.28
CA GLU A 198 15.17 -3.93 13.78
C GLU A 198 15.42 -2.44 14.05
N LEU A 199 14.36 -1.65 14.32
CA LEU A 199 14.45 -0.23 14.63
C LEU A 199 14.62 0.05 16.14
N SER A 200 14.45 -0.96 16.99
CA SER A 200 14.51 -0.85 18.46
C SER A 200 15.90 -1.13 18.96
#